data_2c4028202cd4beaf5fede682912217a8
#
_entry.id   2c4028202cd4beaf5fede682912217a8
#
_cell.length_a   1.000
_cell.length_b   1.000
_cell.length_c   1.000
_cell.angle_alpha   90.00
_cell.angle_beta   90.00
_cell.angle_gamma   90.00
#
_symmetry.space_group_name_H-M   'P 1'
#
loop_
_entity.id
_entity.type
_entity.pdbx_description
1 polymer ?
#
loop_
_entity_poly.entity_id
_entity_poly.type
_entity_poly.pdbx_seq_one_letter_code
_entity_poly.pdbx_strand_id
1 'polypeptide(L)'
;MFVRRIGMTNPPVKLGVGKKFLEKRKEPPSGKMKLVWQPQHFNIGGSMSMNDVKSLSHSKWRCKYHIVFAPKYRRQIIYGRIKADVGKILRDLCNRKNVEIIEAECCPDHIHMLVTIPPHLSVSSFMGYLKSKSSLMIFDKHANLKYKYGNRHFWCRGYYVDTVG
;
A
#
# COMPACT_ATOMS: atom_id res chain seq x y z
N MET A 1 50.26 -61.26 -15.88
CA MET A 1 49.02 -61.29 -15.09
C MET A 1 48.10 -60.19 -15.52
N PHE A 2 46.99 -60.56 -16.19
CA PHE A 2 46.11 -59.63 -16.94
C PHE A 2 45.20 -58.90 -15.95
N VAL A 3 45.10 -57.57 -16.04
CA VAL A 3 44.01 -56.81 -15.44
C VAL A 3 43.20 -56.12 -16.57
N ARG A 4 41.98 -56.57 -16.71
CA ARG A 4 41.03 -56.09 -17.73
C ARG A 4 40.53 -54.69 -17.34
N ARG A 5 40.65 -53.74 -18.26
CA ARG A 5 39.97 -52.46 -18.28
C ARG A 5 38.48 -52.70 -18.64
N ILE A 6 37.59 -52.36 -17.75
CA ILE A 6 36.16 -52.28 -18.07
C ILE A 6 35.88 -50.82 -18.44
N GLY A 7 35.68 -50.57 -19.72
CA GLY A 7 35.18 -49.30 -20.22
C GLY A 7 33.67 -49.18 -19.97
N MET A 8 33.30 -48.21 -19.16
CA MET A 8 31.91 -47.73 -19.10
C MET A 8 31.81 -46.46 -19.93
N THR A 9 31.25 -46.59 -21.13
CA THR A 9 30.82 -45.47 -21.96
C THR A 9 29.46 -45.01 -21.52
N ASN A 10 29.37 -43.82 -20.96
CA ASN A 10 28.12 -43.13 -20.71
C ASN A 10 27.53 -42.67 -22.05
N PRO A 11 26.25 -42.85 -22.30
CA PRO A 11 25.59 -42.33 -23.49
C PRO A 11 25.48 -40.79 -23.41
N PRO A 12 25.49 -40.10 -24.55
CA PRO A 12 25.43 -38.62 -24.60
C PRO A 12 24.04 -38.16 -24.14
N VAL A 13 24.06 -37.28 -23.14
CA VAL A 13 22.87 -36.54 -22.71
C VAL A 13 22.44 -35.60 -23.84
N LYS A 14 21.31 -35.85 -24.44
CA LYS A 14 20.66 -34.96 -25.40
C LYS A 14 20.25 -33.70 -24.63
N LEU A 15 20.96 -32.59 -24.83
CA LEU A 15 20.53 -31.25 -24.49
C LEU A 15 19.28 -30.91 -25.30
N GLY A 16 18.13 -31.11 -24.68
CA GLY A 16 16.85 -30.59 -25.16
C GLY A 16 16.93 -29.06 -25.17
N VAL A 17 16.92 -28.50 -26.37
CA VAL A 17 16.76 -27.06 -26.58
C VAL A 17 15.37 -26.69 -26.10
N GLY A 18 15.28 -26.25 -24.83
CA GLY A 18 14.09 -25.67 -24.27
C GLY A 18 13.77 -24.39 -25.02
N LYS A 19 12.71 -24.45 -25.86
CA LYS A 19 12.10 -23.26 -26.45
C LYS A 19 11.80 -22.28 -25.31
N LYS A 20 12.49 -21.15 -25.31
CA LYS A 20 12.15 -19.99 -24.47
C LYS A 20 10.72 -19.60 -24.80
N PHE A 21 9.80 -19.99 -23.93
CA PHE A 21 8.46 -19.48 -23.93
C PHE A 21 8.56 -18.01 -23.51
N LEU A 22 8.67 -17.13 -24.51
CA LEU A 22 8.46 -15.70 -24.33
C LEU A 22 6.99 -15.48 -24.00
N GLU A 23 6.64 -15.72 -22.76
CA GLU A 23 5.36 -15.31 -22.22
C GLU A 23 5.33 -13.80 -22.25
N LYS A 24 4.67 -13.24 -23.27
CA LYS A 24 4.35 -11.82 -23.37
C LYS A 24 3.67 -11.45 -22.07
N ARG A 25 4.37 -10.71 -21.22
CA ARG A 25 3.74 -10.00 -20.08
C ARG A 25 2.64 -9.17 -20.67
N LYS A 26 1.40 -9.60 -20.47
CA LYS A 26 0.25 -8.75 -20.72
C LYS A 26 0.40 -7.55 -19.80
N GLU A 27 0.64 -6.40 -20.39
CA GLU A 27 0.56 -5.14 -19.67
C GLU A 27 -0.82 -5.05 -19.04
N PRO A 28 -0.93 -4.70 -17.75
CA PRO A 28 -2.23 -4.46 -17.16
C PRO A 28 -2.89 -3.31 -17.93
N PRO A 29 -4.20 -3.37 -18.21
CA PRO A 29 -4.88 -2.31 -18.92
C PRO A 29 -4.64 -0.99 -18.19
N SER A 30 -4.18 0.02 -18.93
CA SER A 30 -3.92 1.38 -18.46
C SER A 30 -5.25 2.13 -18.21
N GLY A 31 -6.09 1.52 -17.40
CA GLY A 31 -7.26 2.17 -16.85
C GLY A 31 -6.86 2.77 -15.52
N LYS A 32 -6.73 4.09 -15.44
CA LYS A 32 -6.76 4.84 -14.18
C LYS A 32 -8.11 4.55 -13.53
N MET A 33 -8.20 3.45 -12.80
CA MET A 33 -9.34 3.16 -11.97
C MET A 33 -9.25 4.12 -10.78
N LYS A 34 -9.79 5.32 -10.96
CA LYS A 34 -10.13 6.20 -9.85
C LYS A 34 -11.13 5.41 -9.01
N LEU A 35 -10.63 4.73 -7.98
CA LEU A 35 -11.47 4.42 -6.84
C LEU A 35 -11.72 5.78 -6.18
N VAL A 36 -12.69 6.51 -6.75
CA VAL A 36 -13.34 7.57 -6.01
C VAL A 36 -13.90 6.87 -4.78
N TRP A 37 -13.25 7.12 -3.68
CA TRP A 37 -13.72 6.73 -2.39
C TRP A 37 -14.99 7.52 -2.16
N GLN A 38 -16.13 7.00 -2.61
CA GLN A 38 -17.40 7.52 -2.14
C GLN A 38 -17.44 7.22 -0.64
N PRO A 39 -17.45 8.25 0.22
CA PRO A 39 -17.80 8.04 1.60
C PRO A 39 -19.17 7.38 1.57
N GLN A 40 -19.26 6.15 2.05
CA GLN A 40 -20.56 5.53 2.30
C GLN A 40 -21.29 6.52 3.20
N HIS A 41 -22.33 7.15 2.66
CA HIS A 41 -23.19 8.05 3.37
C HIS A 41 -23.69 7.35 4.62
N PHE A 42 -23.00 7.54 5.72
CA PHE A 42 -23.63 7.49 7.02
C PHE A 42 -24.39 8.83 7.10
N ASN A 43 -25.67 8.73 6.80
CA ASN A 43 -26.59 9.86 6.78
C ASN A 43 -26.75 10.38 8.22
N ILE A 44 -25.86 11.27 8.62
CA ILE A 44 -26.12 12.19 9.72
C ILE A 44 -26.51 13.48 9.02
N GLY A 45 -27.82 13.73 9.01
CA GLY A 45 -28.41 14.91 8.38
C GLY A 45 -27.70 16.19 8.83
N GLY A 46 -26.98 16.78 7.89
CA GLY A 46 -26.32 18.06 8.04
C GLY A 46 -25.91 18.51 6.65
N SER A 47 -26.55 19.56 6.15
CA SER A 47 -26.21 20.29 4.92
C SER A 47 -24.69 20.51 4.87
N MET A 48 -24.03 19.98 3.83
CA MET A 48 -22.60 20.23 3.55
C MET A 48 -22.43 21.69 3.12
N SER A 49 -22.23 22.58 4.10
CA SER A 49 -21.75 23.94 3.85
C SER A 49 -20.25 23.85 3.52
N MET A 50 -19.81 24.61 2.48
CA MET A 50 -18.43 24.73 1.99
C MET A 50 -17.43 25.29 3.03
N ASN A 51 -17.79 25.46 4.29
CA ASN A 51 -16.94 25.92 5.38
C ASN A 51 -16.53 24.74 6.26
N ASP A 52 -15.54 23.98 5.80
CA ASP A 52 -14.91 22.85 6.53
C ASP A 52 -14.13 23.29 7.79
N VAL A 53 -14.59 24.29 8.51
CA VAL A 53 -13.97 24.73 9.78
C VAL A 53 -14.48 23.80 10.89
N LYS A 54 -13.59 22.99 11.42
CA LYS A 54 -13.89 22.12 12.57
C LYS A 54 -13.69 22.87 13.86
N SER A 55 -14.51 22.56 14.86
CA SER A 55 -14.45 23.17 16.18
C SER A 55 -14.08 22.14 17.24
N LEU A 56 -13.14 22.49 18.10
CA LEU A 56 -12.79 21.79 19.32
C LEU A 56 -13.04 22.77 20.47
N SER A 57 -14.06 22.50 21.31
CA SER A 57 -14.38 23.27 22.51
C SER A 57 -14.29 24.80 22.35
N HIS A 58 -13.09 25.37 22.30
CA HIS A 58 -12.82 26.81 22.17
C HIS A 58 -11.96 27.19 20.95
N SER A 59 -11.65 26.22 20.06
CA SER A 59 -10.76 26.43 18.92
C SER A 59 -11.39 26.00 17.60
N LYS A 60 -11.35 26.88 16.62
CA LYS A 60 -11.69 26.57 15.22
C LYS A 60 -10.41 26.23 14.47
N TRP A 61 -10.44 25.18 13.64
CA TRP A 61 -9.26 24.72 12.93
C TRP A 61 -9.57 24.13 11.55
N ARG A 62 -8.56 24.22 10.67
CA ARG A 62 -8.59 23.63 9.33
C ARG A 62 -7.17 23.14 9.02
N CYS A 63 -6.88 21.90 9.35
CA CYS A 63 -5.56 21.30 9.14
C CYS A 63 -5.68 20.19 8.11
N LYS A 64 -5.58 20.56 6.83
CA LYS A 64 -5.62 19.61 5.71
C LYS A 64 -4.20 19.34 5.22
N TYR A 65 -3.89 18.07 4.98
CA TYR A 65 -2.57 17.63 4.53
C TYR A 65 -2.71 16.68 3.35
N HIS A 66 -1.91 16.96 2.32
CA HIS A 66 -1.68 16.00 1.25
C HIS A 66 -0.46 15.16 1.61
N ILE A 67 -0.65 13.85 1.76
CA ILE A 67 0.38 12.92 2.20
C ILE A 67 0.60 11.86 1.13
N VAL A 68 1.89 11.63 0.77
CA VAL A 68 2.28 10.58 -0.16
C VAL A 68 3.29 9.64 0.50
N PHE A 69 3.04 8.34 0.44
CA PHE A 69 3.95 7.33 0.95
C PHE A 69 3.89 6.05 0.12
N ALA A 70 4.94 5.25 0.19
CA ALA A 70 5.12 4.13 -0.72
C ALA A 70 5.52 2.83 0.00
N PRO A 71 5.24 1.66 -0.57
CA PRO A 71 5.82 0.40 -0.13
C PRO A 71 7.35 0.44 -0.21
N LYS A 72 8.03 -0.34 0.66
CA LYS A 72 9.48 -0.46 0.67
C LYS A 72 9.99 -0.86 -0.72
N TYR A 73 11.00 -0.16 -1.21
CA TYR A 73 11.56 -0.29 -2.56
C TYR A 73 10.59 0.08 -3.70
N ARG A 74 9.56 0.87 -3.44
CA ARG A 74 8.52 1.24 -4.41
C ARG A 74 7.98 0.05 -5.21
N ARG A 75 7.83 -1.08 -4.54
CA ARG A 75 7.33 -2.30 -5.19
C ARG A 75 5.87 -2.12 -5.61
N GLN A 76 5.59 -2.46 -6.86
CA GLN A 76 4.23 -2.46 -7.41
C GLN A 76 3.46 -3.67 -6.89
N ILE A 77 2.86 -3.56 -5.71
CA ILE A 77 2.13 -4.66 -5.05
C ILE A 77 0.73 -4.28 -4.60
N ILE A 78 0.38 -2.99 -4.68
CA ILE A 78 -0.94 -2.51 -4.26
C ILE A 78 -1.93 -2.67 -5.42
N TYR A 79 -2.37 -3.89 -5.67
CA TYR A 79 -3.38 -4.20 -6.68
C TYR A 79 -4.30 -5.35 -6.22
N GLY A 80 -5.43 -5.52 -6.90
CA GLY A 80 -6.39 -6.59 -6.61
C GLY A 80 -6.86 -6.60 -5.15
N ARG A 81 -6.81 -7.76 -4.49
CA ARG A 81 -7.20 -7.94 -3.09
C ARG A 81 -6.35 -7.10 -2.13
N ILE A 82 -5.04 -7.00 -2.38
CA ILE A 82 -4.14 -6.22 -1.53
C ILE A 82 -4.56 -4.74 -1.52
N LYS A 83 -4.92 -4.18 -2.67
CA LYS A 83 -5.40 -2.80 -2.79
C LYS A 83 -6.66 -2.57 -1.94
N ALA A 84 -7.63 -3.46 -2.03
CA ALA A 84 -8.87 -3.37 -1.27
C ALA A 84 -8.62 -3.45 0.25
N ASP A 85 -7.78 -4.42 0.67
CA ASP A 85 -7.44 -4.60 2.09
C ASP A 85 -6.62 -3.43 2.65
N VAL A 86 -5.63 -2.94 1.91
CA VAL A 86 -4.84 -1.76 2.29
C VAL A 86 -5.76 -0.55 2.46
N GLY A 87 -6.64 -0.31 1.50
CA GLY A 87 -7.61 0.78 1.59
C GLY A 87 -8.51 0.70 2.83
N LYS A 88 -9.04 -0.49 3.13
CA LYS A 88 -9.85 -0.72 4.33
C LYS A 88 -9.05 -0.50 5.61
N ILE A 89 -7.85 -1.07 5.71
CA ILE A 89 -6.97 -0.94 6.88
C ILE A 89 -6.65 0.53 7.16
N LEU A 90 -6.26 1.29 6.12
CA LEU A 90 -5.93 2.70 6.28
C LEU A 90 -7.12 3.51 6.77
N ARG A 91 -8.32 3.27 6.23
CA ARG A 91 -9.57 3.91 6.69
C ARG A 91 -9.83 3.63 8.16
N ASP A 92 -9.79 2.37 8.55
CA ASP A 92 -10.06 1.95 9.93
C ASP A 92 -9.06 2.60 10.92
N LEU A 93 -7.79 2.71 10.52
CA LEU A 93 -6.75 3.33 11.33
C LEU A 93 -6.90 4.86 11.42
N CYS A 94 -7.29 5.52 10.34
CA CYS A 94 -7.60 6.95 10.33
C CYS A 94 -8.78 7.25 11.26
N ASN A 95 -9.86 6.50 11.14
CA ASN A 95 -11.05 6.65 11.99
C ASN A 95 -10.72 6.50 13.49
N ARG A 96 -9.86 5.56 13.87
CA ARG A 96 -9.40 5.38 15.26
C ARG A 96 -8.63 6.57 15.82
N LYS A 97 -8.11 7.42 14.97
CA LYS A 97 -7.37 8.65 15.35
C LYS A 97 -8.15 9.94 15.10
N ASN A 98 -9.44 9.82 14.76
CA ASN A 98 -10.30 10.95 14.37
C ASN A 98 -9.69 11.76 13.20
N VAL A 99 -8.94 11.10 12.31
CA VAL A 99 -8.40 11.65 11.09
C VAL A 99 -9.38 11.35 9.96
N GLU A 100 -9.91 12.40 9.36
CA GLU A 100 -10.84 12.26 8.25
C GLU A 100 -10.07 12.18 6.93
N ILE A 101 -10.44 11.20 6.12
CA ILE A 101 -9.93 11.07 4.75
C ILE A 101 -10.90 11.81 3.83
N ILE A 102 -10.44 12.92 3.24
CA ILE A 102 -11.20 13.68 2.25
C ILE A 102 -11.14 12.96 0.90
N GLU A 103 -9.93 12.57 0.50
CA GLU A 103 -9.66 11.86 -0.73
C GLU A 103 -8.47 10.91 -0.54
N ALA A 104 -8.50 9.76 -1.19
CA ALA A 104 -7.36 8.85 -1.19
C ALA A 104 -7.29 8.08 -2.50
N GLU A 105 -6.09 7.92 -3.03
CA GLU A 105 -5.81 7.11 -4.20
C GLU A 105 -4.71 6.10 -3.87
N CYS A 106 -5.01 4.82 -4.11
CA CYS A 106 -4.04 3.75 -3.99
C CYS A 106 -3.50 3.40 -5.38
N CYS A 107 -2.30 3.89 -5.68
CA CYS A 107 -1.54 3.50 -6.85
C CYS A 107 -0.80 2.17 -6.60
N PRO A 108 -0.35 1.46 -7.64
CA PRO A 108 0.37 0.19 -7.45
C PRO A 108 1.62 0.27 -6.59
N ASP A 109 2.35 1.38 -6.62
CA ASP A 109 3.64 1.61 -5.98
C ASP A 109 3.66 2.73 -4.93
N HIS A 110 2.53 3.42 -4.72
CA HIS A 110 2.41 4.50 -3.73
C HIS A 110 0.95 4.79 -3.39
N ILE A 111 0.75 5.60 -2.37
CA ILE A 111 -0.56 6.06 -1.92
C ILE A 111 -0.54 7.58 -1.79
N HIS A 112 -1.58 8.23 -2.32
CA HIS A 112 -1.93 9.61 -2.08
C HIS A 112 -3.10 9.69 -1.12
N MET A 113 -3.04 10.57 -0.14
CA MET A 113 -4.13 10.83 0.80
C MET A 113 -4.25 12.32 1.08
N LEU A 114 -5.44 12.86 0.91
CA LEU A 114 -5.82 14.16 1.43
C LEU A 114 -6.59 13.93 2.72
N VAL A 115 -6.04 14.38 3.84
CA VAL A 115 -6.58 14.10 5.17
C VAL A 115 -6.70 15.36 6.01
N THR A 116 -7.68 15.36 6.92
CA THR A 116 -7.81 16.39 7.96
C THR A 116 -7.33 15.81 9.28
N ILE A 117 -6.24 16.36 9.83
CA ILE A 117 -5.62 15.88 11.08
C ILE A 117 -5.94 16.87 12.21
N PRO A 118 -6.50 16.41 13.35
CA PRO A 118 -6.79 17.30 14.47
C PRO A 118 -5.51 17.91 15.05
N PRO A 119 -5.54 19.18 15.57
CA PRO A 119 -4.37 19.91 16.01
C PRO A 119 -3.54 19.25 17.14
N HIS A 120 -4.19 18.46 17.98
CA HIS A 120 -3.53 17.71 19.06
C HIS A 120 -2.67 16.56 18.56
N LEU A 121 -2.79 16.17 17.27
CA LEU A 121 -2.07 15.07 16.68
C LEU A 121 -1.05 15.59 15.65
N SER A 122 0.24 15.37 15.91
CA SER A 122 1.26 15.72 14.94
C SER A 122 1.24 14.79 13.73
N VAL A 123 1.56 15.31 12.55
CA VAL A 123 1.65 14.51 11.30
C VAL A 123 2.64 13.35 11.46
N SER A 124 3.78 13.59 12.12
CA SER A 124 4.81 12.57 12.34
C SER A 124 4.32 11.43 13.22
N SER A 125 3.63 11.73 14.32
CA SER A 125 3.03 10.72 15.21
C SER A 125 1.95 9.93 14.49
N PHE A 126 1.10 10.62 13.72
CA PHE A 126 0.07 9.98 12.91
C PHE A 126 0.68 9.02 11.87
N MET A 127 1.69 9.48 11.11
CA MET A 127 2.33 8.64 10.09
C MET A 127 3.10 7.46 10.68
N GLY A 128 3.75 7.66 11.82
CA GLY A 128 4.37 6.57 12.59
C GLY A 128 3.36 5.50 12.98
N TYR A 129 2.23 5.91 13.54
CA TYR A 129 1.12 5.03 13.89
C TYR A 129 0.53 4.33 12.66
N LEU A 130 0.17 5.10 11.63
CA LEU A 130 -0.49 4.59 10.42
C LEU A 130 0.37 3.53 9.72
N LYS A 131 1.65 3.81 9.49
CA LYS A 131 2.58 2.92 8.78
C LYS A 131 2.93 1.68 9.59
N SER A 132 3.13 1.80 10.90
CA SER A 132 3.45 0.63 11.74
C SER A 132 2.26 -0.32 11.88
N LYS A 133 1.09 0.20 12.24
CA LYS A 133 -0.10 -0.63 12.44
C LYS A 133 -0.61 -1.24 11.14
N SER A 134 -0.64 -0.46 10.04
CA SER A 134 -1.06 -1.01 8.73
C SER A 134 -0.10 -2.08 8.23
N SER A 135 1.23 -1.95 8.44
CA SER A 135 2.19 -2.99 8.08
C SER A 135 1.87 -4.32 8.76
N LEU A 136 1.59 -4.31 10.06
CA LEU A 136 1.24 -5.52 10.81
C LEU A 136 -0.04 -6.15 10.26
N MET A 137 -1.10 -5.35 10.10
CA MET A 137 -2.40 -5.84 9.61
C MET A 137 -2.33 -6.37 8.17
N ILE A 138 -1.50 -5.75 7.30
CA ILE A 138 -1.27 -6.23 5.94
C ILE A 138 -0.56 -7.60 5.96
N PHE A 139 0.46 -7.77 6.79
CA PHE A 139 1.17 -9.05 6.89
C PHE A 139 0.34 -10.14 7.55
N ASP A 140 -0.59 -9.80 8.41
CA ASP A 140 -1.52 -10.78 9.01
C ASP A 140 -2.52 -11.30 7.97
N LYS A 141 -3.04 -10.41 7.11
CA LYS A 141 -3.95 -10.79 6.02
C LYS A 141 -3.23 -11.44 4.84
N HIS A 142 -2.00 -11.04 4.54
CA HIS A 142 -1.21 -11.46 3.39
C HIS A 142 0.12 -12.06 3.82
N ALA A 143 0.08 -13.22 4.47
CA ALA A 143 1.25 -13.88 5.04
C ALA A 143 2.38 -14.15 4.04
N ASN A 144 2.04 -14.36 2.76
CA ASN A 144 3.00 -14.55 1.67
C ASN A 144 3.92 -13.34 1.44
N LEU A 145 3.48 -12.14 1.84
CA LEU A 145 4.30 -10.93 1.74
C LEU A 145 5.42 -10.91 2.79
N LYS A 146 5.30 -11.63 3.91
CA LYS A 146 6.34 -11.71 4.95
C LYS A 146 7.69 -12.16 4.38
N TYR A 147 7.66 -13.12 3.46
CA TYR A 147 8.88 -13.64 2.82
C TYR A 147 9.56 -12.64 1.90
N LYS A 148 8.80 -11.69 1.32
CA LYS A 148 9.33 -10.64 0.44
C LYS A 148 9.89 -9.43 1.21
N TYR A 149 9.47 -9.24 2.47
CA TYR A 149 9.80 -8.10 3.33
C TYR A 149 10.41 -8.60 4.64
N GLY A 150 11.69 -8.93 4.61
CA GLY A 150 12.39 -9.64 5.70
C GLY A 150 12.25 -9.06 7.10
N ASN A 151 11.98 -7.77 7.30
CA ASN A 151 11.91 -7.12 8.60
C ASN A 151 10.51 -6.59 8.95
N ARG A 152 9.45 -7.18 8.43
CA ARG A 152 8.05 -6.76 8.68
C ARG A 152 7.76 -5.26 8.44
N HIS A 153 8.60 -4.57 7.68
CA HIS A 153 8.39 -3.20 7.25
C HIS A 153 7.81 -3.17 5.84
N PHE A 154 6.51 -2.96 5.73
CA PHE A 154 5.83 -2.88 4.45
C PHE A 154 6.13 -1.55 3.73
N TRP A 155 6.12 -0.45 4.48
CA TRP A 155 6.32 0.90 3.98
C TRP A 155 7.80 1.32 4.01
N CYS A 156 8.20 2.20 3.10
CA CYS A 156 9.50 2.88 3.19
C CYS A 156 9.53 3.84 4.40
N ARG A 157 10.71 4.26 4.86
CA ARG A 157 10.83 5.10 6.06
C ARG A 157 10.21 6.48 5.87
N GLY A 158 10.50 7.13 4.73
CA GLY A 158 10.02 8.48 4.43
C GLY A 158 8.56 8.54 3.99
N TYR A 159 8.05 9.75 3.92
CA TYR A 159 6.79 10.15 3.32
C TYR A 159 6.92 11.61 2.88
N TYR A 160 6.11 12.03 1.93
CA TYR A 160 5.95 13.43 1.57
C TYR A 160 4.71 13.97 2.25
N VAL A 161 4.76 15.22 2.70
CA VAL A 161 3.60 15.92 3.26
C VAL A 161 3.63 17.36 2.81
N ASP A 162 2.45 17.84 2.42
CA ASP A 162 2.20 19.24 2.09
C ASP A 162 0.92 19.70 2.78
N THR A 163 0.85 20.99 3.10
CA THR A 163 -0.34 21.61 3.68
C THR A 163 -1.23 22.13 2.57
N VAL A 164 -2.53 21.88 2.70
CA VAL A 164 -3.53 22.38 1.76
C VAL A 164 -4.36 23.44 2.47
N GLY A 165 -4.20 24.70 2.04
CA GLY A 165 -4.90 25.86 2.58
C GLY A 165 -6.30 26.05 2.05
#